data_f0dba3c563418de1313a54f8c1edb6df
#
_entry.id   f0dba3c563418de1313a54f8c1edb6df
#
_cell.length_a   1.000
_cell.length_b   1.000
_cell.length_c   1.000
_cell.angle_alpha   90.00
_cell.angle_beta   90.00
_cell.angle_gamma   90.00
#
_symmetry.space_group_name_H-M   'P 1'
#
loop_
_entity.id
_entity.type
_entity.pdbx_description
1 polymer ?
#
loop_
_entity_poly.entity_id
_entity_poly.type
_entity_poly.pdbx_seq_one_letter_code
_entity_poly.pdbx_strand_id
1 'polypeptide(L)'
;VGNISFDFTGKSVIVTGAARGIGRALAARFVADGATVFMVDFDRVELESAAREVGAVHIAADVGDTADVDRVVSTVVGETGRVDILINNAGILRDKVLWKLTDDDWDQVLRVHAGGTFRFIRACAPRFRVQQFGRVVNITSYTGLHGNRGQANYATAKAGIIGLTKTAAKELAAFGVTVNALSPNAATRMTASIPDERVADLTGPISRFADPSEMADAVAFLASEEAGYITGVVLPVDGGVSM
;
A
#
# COMPACT_ATOMS: atom_id res chain seq x y z
N VAL A 1 -6.42 2.32 23.09
CA VAL A 1 -7.33 1.39 22.39
C VAL A 1 -8.33 2.25 21.65
N GLY A 2 -8.37 2.15 20.31
CA GLY A 2 -9.32 2.91 19.49
C GLY A 2 -10.77 2.47 19.76
N ASN A 3 -11.72 3.32 19.39
CA ASN A 3 -13.15 3.05 19.54
C ASN A 3 -13.72 2.14 18.42
N ILE A 4 -12.90 1.81 17.41
CA ILE A 4 -13.27 0.97 16.28
C ILE A 4 -12.40 -0.30 16.31
N SER A 5 -13.05 -1.44 16.32
CA SER A 5 -12.41 -2.76 16.16
C SER A 5 -12.95 -3.43 14.90
N PHE A 6 -12.10 -4.11 14.19
CA PHE A 6 -12.46 -4.97 13.06
C PHE A 6 -12.14 -6.43 13.42
N ASP A 7 -12.82 -7.36 12.79
CA ASP A 7 -12.54 -8.79 12.89
C ASP A 7 -12.17 -9.32 11.50
N PHE A 8 -10.88 -9.62 11.33
CA PHE A 8 -10.35 -10.24 10.11
C PHE A 8 -9.99 -11.71 10.32
N THR A 9 -10.56 -12.37 11.34
CA THR A 9 -10.36 -13.79 11.59
C THR A 9 -10.70 -14.61 10.34
N GLY A 10 -9.79 -15.52 9.95
CA GLY A 10 -9.92 -16.34 8.74
C GLY A 10 -9.65 -15.62 7.42
N LYS A 11 -9.29 -14.34 7.43
CA LYS A 11 -8.86 -13.60 6.24
C LYS A 11 -7.34 -13.71 6.06
N SER A 12 -6.89 -13.79 4.81
CA SER A 12 -5.48 -13.72 4.43
C SER A 12 -5.17 -12.36 3.81
N VAL A 13 -4.11 -11.72 4.29
CA VAL A 13 -3.72 -10.36 3.93
C VAL A 13 -2.29 -10.34 3.39
N ILE A 14 -2.09 -9.78 2.21
CA ILE A 14 -0.76 -9.47 1.65
C ILE A 14 -0.48 -7.99 1.87
N VAL A 15 0.65 -7.65 2.51
CA VAL A 15 1.11 -6.26 2.66
C VAL A 15 2.50 -6.13 2.03
N THR A 16 2.64 -5.31 0.98
CA THR A 16 3.93 -5.07 0.33
C THR A 16 4.65 -3.85 0.92
N GLY A 17 6.00 -3.86 0.89
CA GLY A 17 6.80 -2.82 1.55
C GLY A 17 6.61 -2.83 3.07
N ALA A 18 6.52 -4.04 3.65
CA ALA A 18 6.05 -4.25 5.01
C ALA A 18 7.16 -4.32 6.07
N ALA A 19 8.44 -4.27 5.69
CA ALA A 19 9.55 -4.34 6.64
C ALA A 19 9.56 -3.15 7.61
N ARG A 20 8.99 -1.98 7.21
CA ARG A 20 9.07 -0.74 7.99
C ARG A 20 7.89 0.22 7.74
N GLY A 21 7.86 1.33 8.49
CA GLY A 21 6.97 2.46 8.28
C GLY A 21 5.49 2.08 8.21
N ILE A 22 4.77 2.66 7.23
CA ILE A 22 3.33 2.42 7.05
C ILE A 22 3.04 0.93 6.83
N GLY A 23 3.79 0.24 5.97
CA GLY A 23 3.54 -1.18 5.68
C GLY A 23 3.63 -2.07 6.91
N ARG A 24 4.62 -1.83 7.80
CA ARG A 24 4.73 -2.56 9.08
C ARG A 24 3.56 -2.25 10.02
N ALA A 25 3.15 -0.98 10.13
CA ALA A 25 2.01 -0.59 10.95
C ALA A 25 0.70 -1.23 10.45
N LEU A 26 0.50 -1.28 9.12
CA LEU A 26 -0.62 -1.97 8.49
C LEU A 26 -0.63 -3.47 8.83
N ALA A 27 0.53 -4.13 8.68
CA ALA A 27 0.66 -5.55 9.00
C ALA A 27 0.33 -5.82 10.48
N ALA A 28 0.86 -5.01 11.39
CA ALA A 28 0.60 -5.12 12.83
C ALA A 28 -0.90 -4.95 13.16
N ARG A 29 -1.59 -4.02 12.49
CA ARG A 29 -3.03 -3.81 12.67
C ARG A 29 -3.82 -5.03 12.23
N PHE A 30 -3.59 -5.58 11.05
CA PHE A 30 -4.32 -6.75 10.57
C PHE A 30 -4.05 -8.00 11.41
N VAL A 31 -2.83 -8.19 11.93
CA VAL A 31 -2.53 -9.27 12.89
C VAL A 31 -3.31 -9.08 14.18
N ALA A 32 -3.34 -7.86 14.73
CA ALA A 32 -4.09 -7.56 15.95
C ALA A 32 -5.60 -7.77 15.79
N ASP A 33 -6.13 -7.59 14.57
CA ASP A 33 -7.52 -7.81 14.21
C ASP A 33 -7.80 -9.26 13.73
N GLY A 34 -6.87 -10.22 13.95
CA GLY A 34 -7.06 -11.66 13.77
C GLY A 34 -6.75 -12.23 12.38
N ALA A 35 -6.23 -11.45 11.44
CA ALA A 35 -5.87 -11.93 10.10
C ALA A 35 -4.58 -12.78 10.09
N THR A 36 -4.48 -13.67 9.10
CA THR A 36 -3.19 -14.26 8.69
C THR A 36 -2.50 -13.29 7.73
N VAL A 37 -1.40 -12.67 8.16
CA VAL A 37 -0.73 -11.63 7.41
C VAL A 37 0.58 -12.12 6.80
N PHE A 38 0.76 -11.84 5.50
CA PHE A 38 1.97 -12.09 4.75
C PHE A 38 2.64 -10.75 4.43
N MET A 39 3.74 -10.49 5.12
CA MET A 39 4.57 -9.31 4.93
C MET A 39 5.55 -9.55 3.79
N VAL A 40 5.55 -8.66 2.80
CA VAL A 40 6.40 -8.76 1.60
C VAL A 40 7.31 -7.55 1.52
N ASP A 41 8.62 -7.77 1.38
CA ASP A 41 9.61 -6.71 1.17
C ASP A 41 10.82 -7.25 0.42
N PHE A 42 11.60 -6.37 -0.20
CA PHE A 42 12.89 -6.70 -0.82
C PHE A 42 14.00 -6.89 0.22
N ASP A 43 13.97 -6.13 1.32
CA ASP A 43 14.94 -6.21 2.42
C ASP A 43 14.63 -7.40 3.32
N ARG A 44 15.20 -8.56 2.98
CA ARG A 44 14.95 -9.82 3.68
C ARG A 44 15.27 -9.75 5.17
N VAL A 45 16.37 -9.10 5.55
CA VAL A 45 16.84 -9.08 6.95
C VAL A 45 15.91 -8.24 7.82
N GLU A 46 15.58 -7.03 7.37
CA GLU A 46 14.65 -6.16 8.09
C GLU A 46 13.24 -6.74 8.12
N LEU A 47 12.79 -7.36 7.00
CA LEU A 47 11.50 -8.01 6.90
C LEU A 47 11.33 -9.17 7.90
N GLU A 48 12.34 -10.05 8.01
CA GLU A 48 12.30 -11.18 8.95
C GLU A 48 12.20 -10.72 10.40
N SER A 49 12.97 -9.68 10.79
CA SER A 49 12.88 -9.09 12.13
C SER A 49 11.50 -8.48 12.38
N ALA A 50 11.01 -7.66 11.45
CA ALA A 50 9.72 -7.01 11.57
C ALA A 50 8.55 -8.02 11.66
N ALA A 51 8.58 -9.05 10.83
CA ALA A 51 7.52 -10.07 10.81
C ALA A 51 7.48 -10.88 12.12
N ARG A 52 8.65 -11.20 12.69
CA ARG A 52 8.73 -11.87 14.00
C ARG A 52 8.12 -11.03 15.12
N GLU A 53 8.41 -9.72 15.13
CA GLU A 53 7.88 -8.79 16.13
C GLU A 53 6.37 -8.58 15.99
N VAL A 54 5.87 -8.57 14.76
CA VAL A 54 4.43 -8.40 14.45
C VAL A 54 3.63 -9.69 14.64
N GLY A 55 4.28 -10.85 14.52
CA GLY A 55 3.59 -12.15 14.50
C GLY A 55 3.03 -12.52 13.13
N ALA A 56 3.68 -12.08 12.05
CA ALA A 56 3.27 -12.31 10.67
C ALA A 56 4.22 -13.26 9.93
N VAL A 57 3.79 -13.79 8.78
CA VAL A 57 4.64 -14.54 7.85
C VAL A 57 5.43 -13.58 6.97
N HIS A 58 6.71 -13.84 6.74
CA HIS A 58 7.55 -13.01 5.86
C HIS A 58 7.85 -13.72 4.54
N ILE A 59 7.81 -12.98 3.43
CA ILE A 59 8.18 -13.46 2.10
C ILE A 59 9.05 -12.40 1.42
N ALA A 60 10.36 -12.65 1.32
CA ALA A 60 11.24 -11.74 0.61
C ALA A 60 10.98 -11.81 -0.90
N ALA A 61 10.69 -10.65 -1.53
CA ALA A 61 10.36 -10.55 -2.94
C ALA A 61 10.58 -9.14 -3.50
N ASP A 62 10.95 -9.05 -4.78
CA ASP A 62 10.92 -7.81 -5.57
C ASP A 62 9.53 -7.66 -6.21
N VAL A 63 8.76 -6.67 -5.80
CA VAL A 63 7.43 -6.36 -6.37
C VAL A 63 7.51 -5.99 -7.86
N GLY A 64 8.68 -5.60 -8.33
CA GLY A 64 8.97 -5.30 -9.74
C GLY A 64 9.26 -6.54 -10.60
N ASP A 65 9.34 -7.73 -10.00
CA ASP A 65 9.55 -9.00 -10.71
C ASP A 65 8.29 -9.85 -10.71
N THR A 66 7.88 -10.32 -11.91
CA THR A 66 6.64 -11.10 -12.05
C THR A 66 6.73 -12.47 -11.39
N ALA A 67 7.88 -13.15 -11.51
CA ALA A 67 8.04 -14.48 -10.94
C ALA A 67 8.01 -14.45 -9.40
N ASP A 68 8.60 -13.41 -8.81
CA ASP A 68 8.53 -13.18 -7.36
C ASP A 68 7.09 -12.91 -6.90
N VAL A 69 6.34 -12.07 -7.62
CA VAL A 69 4.93 -11.79 -7.30
C VAL A 69 4.07 -13.05 -7.40
N ASP A 70 4.23 -13.83 -8.47
CA ASP A 70 3.49 -15.09 -8.66
C ASP A 70 3.84 -16.10 -7.56
N ARG A 71 5.11 -16.18 -7.14
CA ARG A 71 5.55 -17.00 -6.01
C ARG A 71 4.90 -16.55 -4.70
N VAL A 72 4.86 -15.25 -4.41
CA VAL A 72 4.19 -14.73 -3.20
C VAL A 72 2.73 -15.15 -3.18
N VAL A 73 1.97 -14.88 -4.24
CA VAL A 73 0.54 -15.20 -4.30
C VAL A 73 0.31 -16.71 -4.20
N SER A 74 1.14 -17.52 -4.87
CA SER A 74 1.06 -18.98 -4.79
C SER A 74 1.36 -19.51 -3.38
N THR A 75 2.33 -18.93 -2.68
CA THR A 75 2.64 -19.28 -1.27
C THR A 75 1.44 -18.98 -0.38
N VAL A 76 0.87 -17.77 -0.47
CA VAL A 76 -0.30 -17.38 0.32
C VAL A 76 -1.47 -18.32 0.09
N VAL A 77 -1.78 -18.63 -1.19
CA VAL A 77 -2.85 -19.56 -1.53
C VAL A 77 -2.55 -20.99 -1.05
N GLY A 78 -1.28 -21.41 -1.12
CA GLY A 78 -0.87 -22.74 -0.62
C GLY A 78 -1.06 -22.92 0.89
N GLU A 79 -0.81 -21.85 1.66
CA GLU A 79 -0.92 -21.88 3.13
C GLU A 79 -2.36 -21.67 3.64
N THR A 80 -3.15 -20.83 2.95
CA THR A 80 -4.48 -20.41 3.47
C THR A 80 -5.65 -20.83 2.58
N GLY A 81 -5.39 -21.33 1.39
CA GLY A 81 -6.41 -21.64 0.38
C GLY A 81 -6.99 -20.41 -0.32
N ARG A 82 -6.65 -19.18 0.11
CA ARG A 82 -7.31 -17.95 -0.32
C ARG A 82 -6.38 -16.73 -0.31
N VAL A 83 -6.78 -15.65 -0.96
CA VAL A 83 -6.27 -14.29 -0.76
C VAL A 83 -7.47 -13.39 -0.58
N ASP A 84 -7.58 -12.67 0.53
CA ASP A 84 -8.74 -11.81 0.80
C ASP A 84 -8.42 -10.33 0.62
N ILE A 85 -7.27 -9.90 1.12
CA ILE A 85 -6.90 -8.50 1.20
C ILE A 85 -5.50 -8.32 0.60
N LEU A 86 -5.36 -7.33 -0.27
CA LEU A 86 -4.09 -6.93 -0.87
C LEU A 86 -3.82 -5.45 -0.58
N ILE A 87 -2.70 -5.17 0.11
CA ILE A 87 -2.24 -3.82 0.37
C ILE A 87 -0.96 -3.55 -0.42
N ASN A 88 -1.08 -2.76 -1.49
CA ASN A 88 0.05 -2.34 -2.31
C ASN A 88 0.66 -1.07 -1.73
N ASN A 89 1.71 -1.22 -0.91
CA ASN A 89 2.39 -0.12 -0.23
C ASN A 89 3.87 0.02 -0.63
N ALA A 90 4.50 -0.99 -1.21
CA ALA A 90 5.91 -0.95 -1.59
C ALA A 90 6.26 0.26 -2.46
N GLY A 91 7.42 0.87 -2.19
CA GLY A 91 7.87 2.03 -2.94
C GLY A 91 9.31 2.44 -2.65
N ILE A 92 9.89 3.16 -3.60
CA ILE A 92 11.25 3.72 -3.52
C ILE A 92 11.24 5.19 -3.94
N LEU A 93 12.28 5.94 -3.57
CA LEU A 93 12.52 7.30 -4.03
C LEU A 93 13.78 7.35 -4.90
N ARG A 94 13.71 8.13 -5.97
CA ARG A 94 14.83 8.52 -6.83
C ARG A 94 14.63 9.98 -7.23
N ASP A 95 14.62 10.87 -6.22
CA ASP A 95 14.24 12.26 -6.35
C ASP A 95 15.35 13.09 -6.99
N LYS A 96 15.06 13.68 -8.12
CA LYS A 96 15.93 14.62 -8.83
C LYS A 96 15.06 15.62 -9.60
N VAL A 97 15.56 16.84 -9.80
CA VAL A 97 14.89 17.80 -10.71
C VAL A 97 14.79 17.19 -12.11
N LEU A 98 13.70 17.50 -12.83
CA LEU A 98 13.31 16.85 -14.08
C LEU A 98 14.47 16.65 -15.08
N TRP A 99 15.27 17.69 -15.31
CA TRP A 99 16.39 17.65 -16.27
C TRP A 99 17.65 16.92 -15.77
N LYS A 100 17.63 16.36 -14.56
CA LYS A 100 18.70 15.52 -13.99
C LYS A 100 18.24 14.09 -13.74
N LEU A 101 16.95 13.78 -13.95
CA LEU A 101 16.47 12.41 -13.89
C LEU A 101 17.10 11.60 -15.02
N THR A 102 17.57 10.40 -14.70
CA THR A 102 18.00 9.43 -15.71
C THR A 102 16.84 8.49 -16.06
N ASP A 103 16.94 7.83 -17.22
CA ASP A 103 15.97 6.80 -17.59
C ASP A 103 15.89 5.69 -16.53
N ASP A 104 17.03 5.32 -15.95
CA ASP A 104 17.08 4.31 -14.87
C ASP A 104 16.34 4.77 -13.60
N ASP A 105 16.50 6.03 -13.16
CA ASP A 105 15.73 6.60 -12.04
C ASP A 105 14.22 6.57 -12.33
N TRP A 106 13.84 6.85 -13.58
CA TRP A 106 12.46 6.81 -14.02
C TRP A 106 11.91 5.39 -14.04
N ASP A 107 12.59 4.48 -14.72
CA ASP A 107 12.15 3.10 -14.91
C ASP A 107 12.07 2.34 -13.58
N GLN A 108 13.04 2.51 -12.68
CA GLN A 108 13.01 1.87 -11.36
C GLN A 108 11.80 2.31 -10.54
N VAL A 109 11.48 3.60 -10.51
CA VAL A 109 10.34 4.11 -9.74
C VAL A 109 9.01 3.62 -10.33
N LEU A 110 8.83 3.69 -11.65
CA LEU A 110 7.63 3.17 -12.30
C LEU A 110 7.50 1.64 -12.13
N ARG A 111 8.59 0.90 -12.26
CA ARG A 111 8.64 -0.56 -12.13
C ARG A 111 8.17 -1.02 -10.74
N VAL A 112 8.63 -0.34 -9.69
CA VAL A 112 8.30 -0.71 -8.30
C VAL A 112 6.90 -0.24 -7.94
N HIS A 113 6.55 1.02 -8.17
CA HIS A 113 5.27 1.60 -7.74
C HIS A 113 4.10 1.12 -8.61
N ALA A 114 3.94 1.69 -9.79
CA ALA A 114 2.82 1.37 -10.68
C ALA A 114 2.91 -0.08 -11.19
N GLY A 115 4.11 -0.52 -11.58
CA GLY A 115 4.37 -1.87 -12.04
C GLY A 115 4.14 -2.93 -10.96
N GLY A 116 4.62 -2.73 -9.74
CA GLY A 116 4.40 -3.64 -8.62
C GLY A 116 2.92 -3.74 -8.26
N THR A 117 2.24 -2.60 -8.12
CA THR A 117 0.79 -2.55 -7.87
C THR A 117 0.00 -3.31 -8.94
N PHE A 118 0.32 -3.09 -10.21
CA PHE A 118 -0.30 -3.82 -11.33
C PHE A 118 -0.07 -5.33 -11.24
N ARG A 119 1.17 -5.78 -11.00
CA ARG A 119 1.51 -7.21 -10.95
C ARG A 119 0.76 -7.93 -9.83
N PHE A 120 0.71 -7.35 -8.64
CA PHE A 120 -0.02 -7.95 -7.52
C PHE A 120 -1.53 -7.98 -7.75
N ILE A 121 -2.15 -6.91 -8.26
CA ILE A 121 -3.58 -6.93 -8.60
C ILE A 121 -3.85 -8.02 -9.64
N ARG A 122 -3.05 -8.09 -10.72
CA ARG A 122 -3.18 -9.09 -11.78
C ARG A 122 -3.05 -10.53 -11.24
N ALA A 123 -2.07 -10.78 -10.36
CA ALA A 123 -1.84 -12.11 -9.80
C ALA A 123 -2.96 -12.55 -8.82
N CYS A 124 -3.52 -11.61 -8.04
CA CYS A 124 -4.61 -11.89 -7.10
C CYS A 124 -5.99 -11.97 -7.77
N ALA A 125 -6.22 -11.25 -8.88
CA ALA A 125 -7.53 -11.13 -9.53
C ALA A 125 -8.20 -12.48 -9.86
N PRO A 126 -7.51 -13.53 -10.37
CA PRO A 126 -8.13 -14.83 -10.61
C PRO A 126 -8.69 -15.46 -9.32
N ARG A 127 -8.03 -15.28 -8.18
CA ARG A 127 -8.48 -15.79 -6.88
C ARG A 127 -9.67 -15.01 -6.37
N PHE A 128 -9.62 -13.70 -6.39
CA PHE A 128 -10.75 -12.84 -6.03
C PHE A 128 -12.01 -13.18 -6.82
N ARG A 129 -11.88 -13.42 -8.15
CA ARG A 129 -13.00 -13.80 -9.01
C ARG A 129 -13.63 -15.12 -8.63
N VAL A 130 -12.83 -16.14 -8.28
CA VAL A 130 -13.34 -17.45 -7.84
C VAL A 130 -13.98 -17.36 -6.47
N GLN A 131 -13.37 -16.59 -5.55
CA GLN A 131 -13.86 -16.39 -4.19
C GLN A 131 -15.12 -15.51 -4.11
N GLN A 132 -15.42 -14.71 -5.16
CA GLN A 132 -16.45 -13.66 -5.18
C GLN A 132 -16.26 -12.66 -4.01
N PHE A 133 -15.00 -12.42 -3.66
CA PHE A 133 -14.59 -11.52 -2.60
C PHE A 133 -13.14 -11.07 -2.82
N GLY A 134 -12.86 -9.82 -2.53
CA GLY A 134 -11.52 -9.25 -2.46
C GLY A 134 -11.55 -7.80 -2.01
N ARG A 135 -10.50 -7.38 -1.32
CA ARG A 135 -10.28 -5.99 -0.91
C ARG A 135 -8.88 -5.57 -1.31
N VAL A 136 -8.78 -4.55 -2.13
CA VAL A 136 -7.50 -4.00 -2.57
C VAL A 136 -7.38 -2.55 -2.11
N VAL A 137 -6.31 -2.23 -1.39
CA VAL A 137 -5.97 -0.86 -1.03
C VAL A 137 -4.58 -0.53 -1.57
N ASN A 138 -4.52 0.45 -2.45
CA ASN A 138 -3.29 0.92 -3.08
C ASN A 138 -2.81 2.20 -2.39
N ILE A 139 -1.55 2.26 -1.97
CA ILE A 139 -1.00 3.47 -1.37
C ILE A 139 -0.50 4.41 -2.48
N THR A 140 -1.24 5.50 -2.70
CA THR A 140 -0.85 6.60 -3.58
C THR A 140 -0.10 7.69 -2.78
N SER A 141 -0.22 8.95 -3.11
CA SER A 141 0.44 10.08 -2.45
C SER A 141 -0.21 11.40 -2.84
N TYR A 142 -0.11 12.41 -1.97
CA TYR A 142 -0.32 13.82 -2.30
C TYR A 142 0.39 14.20 -3.60
N THR A 143 1.65 13.77 -3.76
CA THR A 143 2.46 14.03 -4.96
C THR A 143 1.83 13.45 -6.23
N GLY A 144 1.10 12.34 -6.15
CA GLY A 144 0.36 11.78 -7.28
C GLY A 144 -0.89 12.57 -7.67
N LEU A 145 -1.43 13.36 -6.74
CA LEU A 145 -2.59 14.23 -6.96
C LEU A 145 -2.20 15.62 -7.47
N HIS A 146 -1.10 16.20 -6.95
CA HIS A 146 -0.77 17.60 -7.11
C HIS A 146 0.60 17.84 -7.78
N GLY A 147 1.43 16.80 -7.90
CA GLY A 147 2.83 16.94 -8.29
C GLY A 147 3.70 17.44 -7.13
N ASN A 148 5.02 17.30 -7.29
CA ASN A 148 6.00 17.88 -6.37
C ASN A 148 7.33 18.10 -7.10
N ARG A 149 8.00 19.21 -6.78
CA ARG A 149 9.31 19.53 -7.37
C ARG A 149 10.32 18.41 -7.05
N GLY A 150 11.03 17.94 -8.08
CA GLY A 150 12.05 16.91 -7.95
C GLY A 150 11.51 15.48 -7.95
N GLN A 151 10.21 15.26 -8.16
CA GLN A 151 9.55 13.98 -8.08
C GLN A 151 8.73 13.61 -9.34
N ALA A 152 9.20 13.97 -10.54
CA ALA A 152 8.45 13.71 -11.76
C ALA A 152 8.15 12.22 -11.98
N ASN A 153 9.11 11.33 -11.74
CA ASN A 153 8.94 9.87 -11.79
C ASN A 153 7.96 9.37 -10.73
N TYR A 154 8.11 9.81 -9.49
CA TYR A 154 7.27 9.42 -8.36
C TYR A 154 5.82 9.92 -8.53
N ALA A 155 5.66 11.21 -8.92
CA ALA A 155 4.35 11.80 -9.22
C ALA A 155 3.61 11.02 -10.30
N THR A 156 4.31 10.70 -11.40
CA THR A 156 3.75 9.91 -12.51
C THR A 156 3.34 8.52 -12.04
N ALA A 157 4.18 7.82 -11.29
CA ALA A 157 3.88 6.49 -10.79
C ALA A 157 2.67 6.50 -9.84
N LYS A 158 2.60 7.47 -8.91
CA LYS A 158 1.50 7.58 -7.94
C LYS A 158 0.20 8.04 -8.58
N ALA A 159 0.24 8.90 -9.60
CA ALA A 159 -0.91 9.24 -10.43
C ALA A 159 -1.39 8.02 -11.26
N GLY A 160 -0.45 7.24 -11.81
CA GLY A 160 -0.75 5.99 -12.51
C GLY A 160 -1.48 4.98 -11.64
N ILE A 161 -1.12 4.86 -10.36
CA ILE A 161 -1.84 4.02 -9.38
C ILE A 161 -3.30 4.46 -9.23
N ILE A 162 -3.60 5.76 -9.27
CA ILE A 162 -4.98 6.26 -9.19
C ILE A 162 -5.80 5.79 -10.40
N GLY A 163 -5.25 5.91 -11.61
CA GLY A 163 -5.88 5.40 -12.83
C GLY A 163 -6.11 3.88 -12.78
N LEU A 164 -5.08 3.13 -12.37
CA LEU A 164 -5.16 1.68 -12.20
C LEU A 164 -6.22 1.28 -11.16
N THR A 165 -6.29 1.97 -10.03
CA THR A 165 -7.30 1.75 -8.98
C THR A 165 -8.72 1.86 -9.54
N LYS A 166 -9.02 2.93 -10.28
CA LYS A 166 -10.34 3.17 -10.86
C LYS A 166 -10.70 2.13 -11.92
N THR A 167 -9.73 1.71 -12.73
CA THR A 167 -9.93 0.70 -13.77
C THR A 167 -10.18 -0.67 -13.13
N ALA A 168 -9.32 -1.10 -12.21
CA ALA A 168 -9.46 -2.38 -11.52
C ALA A 168 -10.77 -2.45 -10.70
N ALA A 169 -11.19 -1.33 -10.08
CA ALA A 169 -12.49 -1.24 -9.40
C ALA A 169 -13.65 -1.57 -10.34
N LYS A 170 -13.66 -1.00 -11.56
CA LYS A 170 -14.71 -1.27 -12.57
C LYS A 170 -14.70 -2.72 -13.06
N GLU A 171 -13.49 -3.27 -13.29
CA GLU A 171 -13.33 -4.62 -13.85
C GLU A 171 -13.64 -5.73 -12.82
N LEU A 172 -13.41 -5.47 -11.53
CA LEU A 172 -13.53 -6.48 -10.48
C LEU A 172 -14.83 -6.36 -9.66
N ALA A 173 -15.58 -5.28 -9.78
CA ALA A 173 -16.79 -5.04 -8.99
C ALA A 173 -17.84 -6.16 -9.12
N ALA A 174 -18.03 -6.71 -10.33
CA ALA A 174 -18.97 -7.81 -10.58
C ALA A 174 -18.64 -9.09 -9.79
N PHE A 175 -17.46 -9.19 -9.21
CA PHE A 175 -16.99 -10.33 -8.42
C PHE A 175 -16.94 -10.03 -6.92
N GLY A 176 -17.63 -8.99 -6.43
CA GLY A 176 -17.65 -8.61 -5.03
C GLY A 176 -16.32 -8.00 -4.51
N VAL A 177 -15.48 -7.53 -5.43
CA VAL A 177 -14.15 -6.97 -5.12
C VAL A 177 -14.20 -5.45 -5.10
N THR A 178 -13.67 -4.84 -4.04
CA THR A 178 -13.44 -3.40 -4.00
C THR A 178 -11.96 -3.08 -4.21
N VAL A 179 -11.68 -2.01 -4.95
CA VAL A 179 -10.32 -1.51 -5.17
C VAL A 179 -10.30 -0.02 -4.90
N ASN A 180 -9.56 0.39 -3.86
CA ASN A 180 -9.46 1.77 -3.44
C ASN A 180 -8.01 2.22 -3.32
N ALA A 181 -7.77 3.51 -3.26
CA ALA A 181 -6.46 4.08 -2.97
C ALA A 181 -6.51 4.95 -1.71
N LEU A 182 -5.39 4.99 -0.98
CA LEU A 182 -5.19 5.89 0.15
C LEU A 182 -3.99 6.79 -0.14
N SER A 183 -4.15 8.10 0.11
CA SER A 183 -3.09 9.11 0.01
C SER A 183 -2.66 9.51 1.43
N PRO A 184 -1.55 8.97 1.94
CA PRO A 184 -1.09 9.20 3.31
C PRO A 184 -0.24 10.46 3.43
N ASN A 185 -0.22 11.04 4.65
CA ASN A 185 0.80 11.99 5.09
C ASN A 185 1.30 11.61 6.49
N ALA A 186 2.25 10.67 6.56
CA ALA A 186 2.73 10.09 7.81
C ALA A 186 4.24 10.21 7.98
N ALA A 187 4.68 10.23 9.24
CA ALA A 187 6.10 10.19 9.61
C ALA A 187 6.72 8.84 9.23
N THR A 188 7.70 8.87 8.33
CA THR A 188 8.41 7.67 7.84
C THR A 188 9.87 8.01 7.56
N ARG A 189 10.69 7.03 7.17
CA ARG A 189 12.04 7.33 6.66
C ARG A 189 12.04 8.28 5.47
N MET A 190 10.98 8.29 4.66
CA MET A 190 10.86 9.19 3.50
C MET A 190 10.67 10.66 3.93
N THR A 191 10.09 10.91 5.09
CA THR A 191 9.87 12.25 5.65
C THR A 191 10.91 12.65 6.70
N ALA A 192 11.73 11.72 7.18
CA ALA A 192 12.70 11.94 8.25
C ALA A 192 13.83 12.95 7.92
N SER A 193 14.07 13.21 6.63
CA SER A 193 15.05 14.19 6.15
C SER A 193 14.48 15.59 5.92
N ILE A 194 13.19 15.79 6.19
CA ILE A 194 12.53 17.08 6.03
C ILE A 194 12.93 17.97 7.22
N PRO A 195 13.50 19.17 6.99
CA PRO A 195 13.81 20.11 8.06
C PRO A 195 12.55 20.54 8.82
N ASP A 196 12.66 20.73 10.13
CA ASP A 196 11.52 21.10 10.99
C ASP A 196 10.79 22.37 10.54
N GLU A 197 11.53 23.35 10.02
CA GLU A 197 10.98 24.57 9.46
C GLU A 197 10.07 24.38 8.23
N ARG A 198 10.16 23.22 7.56
CA ARG A 198 9.35 22.87 6.41
C ARG A 198 8.18 21.95 6.74
N VAL A 199 8.14 21.45 7.97
CA VAL A 199 7.05 20.52 8.38
C VAL A 199 5.69 21.19 8.29
N ALA A 200 5.57 22.45 8.72
CA ALA A 200 4.32 23.20 8.66
C ALA A 200 3.76 23.34 7.23
N ASP A 201 4.63 23.53 6.24
CA ASP A 201 4.24 23.64 4.82
C ASP A 201 3.73 22.31 4.22
N LEU A 202 4.06 21.18 4.88
CA LEU A 202 3.83 19.84 4.36
C LEU A 202 2.79 19.04 5.17
N THR A 203 2.22 19.63 6.21
CA THR A 203 1.35 18.89 7.15
C THR A 203 -0.09 19.39 7.22
N GLY A 204 -0.45 20.41 6.45
CA GLY A 204 -1.80 20.94 6.42
C GLY A 204 -2.32 21.46 7.78
N PRO A 205 -3.63 21.65 7.94
CA PRO A 205 -4.23 22.24 9.16
C PRO A 205 -3.95 21.48 10.45
N ILE A 206 -3.73 20.14 10.41
CA ILE A 206 -3.41 19.35 11.61
C ILE A 206 -1.96 19.56 12.06
N SER A 207 -1.12 20.22 11.26
CA SER A 207 0.22 20.73 11.62
C SER A 207 1.21 19.69 12.15
N ARG A 208 1.06 18.41 11.77
CA ARG A 208 2.01 17.31 12.04
C ARG A 208 1.90 16.24 10.99
N PHE A 209 2.94 15.45 10.82
CA PHE A 209 2.82 14.15 10.20
C PHE A 209 2.04 13.21 11.12
N ALA A 210 1.20 12.36 10.54
CA ALA A 210 0.53 11.31 11.29
C ALA A 210 1.53 10.23 11.73
N ASP A 211 1.23 9.52 12.81
CA ASP A 211 1.88 8.25 13.11
C ASP A 211 1.46 7.22 12.04
N PRO A 212 2.35 6.33 11.58
CA PRO A 212 1.99 5.26 10.64
C PRO A 212 0.78 4.42 11.05
N SER A 213 0.53 4.25 12.35
CA SER A 213 -0.65 3.54 12.86
C SER A 213 -1.97 4.25 12.55
N GLU A 214 -1.98 5.58 12.42
CA GLU A 214 -3.18 6.34 12.05
C GLU A 214 -3.62 6.05 10.60
N MET A 215 -2.68 5.62 9.73
CA MET A 215 -3.01 5.14 8.38
C MET A 215 -3.68 3.77 8.44
N ALA A 216 -3.32 2.95 9.42
CA ALA A 216 -3.80 1.58 9.52
C ALA A 216 -5.31 1.52 9.79
N ASP A 217 -5.87 2.42 10.57
CA ASP A 217 -7.31 2.49 10.83
C ASP A 217 -8.12 2.73 9.56
N ALA A 218 -7.68 3.67 8.73
CA ALA A 218 -8.35 3.99 7.47
C ALA A 218 -8.23 2.84 6.44
N VAL A 219 -7.06 2.18 6.38
CA VAL A 219 -6.86 1.02 5.51
C VAL A 219 -7.68 -0.17 5.99
N ALA A 220 -7.73 -0.45 7.29
CA ALA A 220 -8.56 -1.51 7.85
C ALA A 220 -10.05 -1.28 7.53
N PHE A 221 -10.54 -0.04 7.66
CA PHE A 221 -11.90 0.30 7.24
C PHE A 221 -12.14 0.01 5.75
N LEU A 222 -11.28 0.48 4.84
CA LEU A 222 -11.44 0.22 3.41
C LEU A 222 -11.32 -1.27 3.04
N ALA A 223 -10.64 -2.06 3.87
CA ALA A 223 -10.48 -3.50 3.69
C ALA A 223 -11.57 -4.33 4.36
N SER A 224 -12.45 -3.71 5.15
CA SER A 224 -13.51 -4.39 5.88
C SER A 224 -14.69 -4.79 4.98
N GLU A 225 -15.60 -5.60 5.51
CA GLU A 225 -16.84 -5.96 4.83
C GLU A 225 -17.81 -4.78 4.79
N GLU A 226 -17.78 -3.92 5.82
CA GLU A 226 -18.60 -2.71 5.93
C GLU A 226 -18.33 -1.68 4.82
N ALA A 227 -17.10 -1.66 4.31
CA ALA A 227 -16.72 -0.83 3.16
C ALA A 227 -17.09 -1.46 1.80
N GLY A 228 -17.90 -2.52 1.78
CA GLY A 228 -18.23 -3.27 0.56
C GLY A 228 -18.91 -2.47 -0.55
N TYR A 229 -19.43 -1.28 -0.27
CA TYR A 229 -20.02 -0.36 -1.26
C TYR A 229 -19.11 0.82 -1.65
N ILE A 230 -17.85 0.81 -1.14
CA ILE A 230 -16.85 1.84 -1.44
C ILE A 230 -15.82 1.24 -2.40
N THR A 231 -15.79 1.70 -3.65
CA THR A 231 -14.82 1.24 -4.65
C THR A 231 -14.46 2.36 -5.63
N GLY A 232 -13.20 2.38 -6.09
CA GLY A 232 -12.68 3.38 -7.03
C GLY A 232 -12.36 4.74 -6.40
N VAL A 233 -12.40 4.88 -5.07
CA VAL A 233 -12.09 6.13 -4.39
C VAL A 233 -10.59 6.30 -4.16
N VAL A 234 -10.19 7.57 -4.03
CA VAL A 234 -8.90 7.97 -3.45
C VAL A 234 -9.22 8.68 -2.15
N LEU A 235 -8.82 8.10 -1.03
CA LEU A 235 -9.05 8.64 0.31
C LEU A 235 -7.79 9.36 0.80
N PRO A 236 -7.77 10.69 0.90
CA PRO A 236 -6.70 11.40 1.60
C PRO A 236 -6.79 11.14 3.11
N VAL A 237 -5.66 10.75 3.71
CA VAL A 237 -5.47 10.63 5.17
C VAL A 237 -4.20 11.43 5.48
N ASP A 238 -4.33 12.74 5.42
CA ASP A 238 -3.20 13.65 5.25
C ASP A 238 -3.27 14.92 6.11
N GLY A 239 -4.19 14.97 7.07
CA GLY A 239 -4.35 16.13 7.95
C GLY A 239 -4.89 17.38 7.24
N GLY A 240 -5.47 17.20 6.05
CA GLY A 240 -6.06 18.28 5.25
C GLY A 240 -5.07 18.98 4.31
N VAL A 241 -3.88 18.41 4.08
CA VAL A 241 -2.89 19.02 3.16
C VAL A 241 -3.38 19.05 1.71
N SER A 242 -4.31 18.20 1.34
CA SER A 242 -4.90 18.11 -0.01
C SER A 242 -6.12 19.02 -0.22
N MET A 243 -6.52 19.83 0.77
CA MET A 243 -7.68 20.73 0.65
C MET A 243 -7.38 21.96 -0.22
#